data_c312dda7ee68a30138e499fbc9b6f147
#
_entry.id   c312dda7ee68a30138e499fbc9b6f147
#
_cell.length_a   1.000
_cell.length_b   1.000
_cell.length_c   1.000
_cell.angle_alpha   90.00
_cell.angle_beta   90.00
_cell.angle_gamma   90.00
#
_symmetry.space_group_name_H-M   'P 1'
#
loop_
_entity.id
_entity.type
_entity.pdbx_description
1 polymer ?
#
loop_
_entity_poly.entity_id
_entity_poly.type
_entity_poly.pdbx_seq_one_letter_code
_entity_poly.pdbx_strand_id
1 'polypeptide(L)'
;MAAKRFRGLVLGYKLFCYGLGTLVLAFVGVQLWFLVQVMYWGHYQSPTSAFMDQRLEALRARNPKAFLRHQWIPYERISVHLKRAVVVAEDAKFLDHEGFDWEAIVQARAKNESRGRVVAGASTISQQLAKNLFLSSQRSWLRKGEEALITWMIEATMSKRRILELYLNYAEWGEGVFGAEAAARHHFGVQASALTPEQGAWLAAILPSPRRYERGRTTAYIEGRVNTILFRAASAQIP
;
A
#
# COMPACT_ATOMS: atom_id res chain seq x y z
N MET A 1 38.96 40.43 -23.82
CA MET A 1 38.43 39.79 -22.60
C MET A 1 36.93 39.45 -22.72
N ALA A 2 36.05 40.28 -23.27
CA ALA A 2 34.58 40.03 -23.39
C ALA A 2 34.18 38.77 -24.16
N ALA A 3 34.82 38.50 -25.32
CA ALA A 3 34.49 37.31 -26.14
C ALA A 3 34.77 35.96 -25.43
N LYS A 4 35.82 35.90 -24.61
CA LYS A 4 36.18 34.72 -23.81
C LYS A 4 35.15 34.43 -22.69
N ARG A 5 34.67 35.53 -22.02
CA ARG A 5 33.60 35.47 -21.03
C ARG A 5 32.27 35.02 -21.66
N PHE A 6 31.91 35.54 -22.82
CA PHE A 6 30.68 35.16 -23.53
C PHE A 6 30.69 33.66 -23.96
N ARG A 7 31.81 33.16 -24.51
CA ARG A 7 31.96 31.74 -24.83
C ARG A 7 31.84 30.86 -23.58
N GLY A 8 32.38 31.24 -22.45
CA GLY A 8 32.26 30.51 -21.19
C GLY A 8 30.79 30.43 -20.69
N LEU A 9 30.03 31.53 -20.79
CA LEU A 9 28.61 31.57 -20.45
C LEU A 9 27.75 30.65 -21.35
N VAL A 10 28.01 30.68 -22.67
CA VAL A 10 27.32 29.82 -23.62
C VAL A 10 27.63 28.36 -23.37
N LEU A 11 28.88 27.99 -23.08
CA LEU A 11 29.25 26.62 -22.72
C LEU A 11 28.60 26.18 -21.41
N GLY A 12 28.61 27.01 -20.38
CA GLY A 12 27.93 26.73 -19.10
C GLY A 12 26.44 26.51 -19.26
N TYR A 13 25.76 27.34 -20.06
CA TYR A 13 24.35 27.17 -20.38
C TYR A 13 24.07 25.84 -21.11
N LYS A 14 24.88 25.49 -22.12
CA LYS A 14 24.75 24.22 -22.84
C LYS A 14 24.94 23.02 -21.90
N LEU A 15 25.95 23.04 -21.05
CA LEU A 15 26.19 21.98 -20.08
C LEU A 15 25.02 21.84 -19.08
N PHE A 16 24.47 22.96 -18.61
CA PHE A 16 23.28 22.96 -17.77
C PHE A 16 22.07 22.37 -18.49
N CYS A 17 21.80 22.76 -19.74
CA CYS A 17 20.69 22.23 -20.53
C CYS A 17 20.85 20.72 -20.79
N TYR A 18 22.06 20.25 -21.11
CA TYR A 18 22.33 18.82 -21.29
C TYR A 18 22.17 18.05 -19.97
N GLY A 19 22.69 18.58 -18.87
CA GLY A 19 22.51 17.98 -17.55
C GLY A 19 21.05 17.87 -17.15
N LEU A 20 20.27 18.94 -17.32
CA LEU A 20 18.83 18.95 -17.05
C LEU A 20 18.08 17.97 -17.97
N GLY A 21 18.40 17.96 -19.28
CA GLY A 21 17.82 17.02 -20.24
C GLY A 21 18.08 15.57 -19.86
N THR A 22 19.31 15.24 -19.45
CA THR A 22 19.67 13.89 -18.97
C THR A 22 18.87 13.50 -17.73
N LEU A 23 18.71 14.41 -16.76
CA LEU A 23 17.90 14.14 -15.56
C LEU A 23 16.43 13.89 -15.90
N VAL A 24 15.86 14.68 -16.80
CA VAL A 24 14.48 14.49 -17.26
C VAL A 24 14.32 13.15 -17.98
N LEU A 25 15.23 12.78 -18.86
CA LEU A 25 15.20 11.50 -19.56
C LEU A 25 15.34 10.32 -18.58
N ALA A 26 16.24 10.42 -17.60
CA ALA A 26 16.38 9.41 -16.55
C ALA A 26 15.08 9.27 -15.73
N PHE A 27 14.47 10.38 -15.33
CA PHE A 27 13.19 10.37 -14.62
C PHE A 27 12.09 9.71 -15.45
N VAL A 28 11.93 10.09 -16.71
CA VAL A 28 10.94 9.49 -17.61
C VAL A 28 11.21 7.98 -17.79
N GLY A 29 12.46 7.57 -17.93
CA GLY A 29 12.84 6.16 -18.02
C GLY A 29 12.43 5.36 -16.79
N VAL A 30 12.62 5.93 -15.58
CA VAL A 30 12.17 5.32 -14.32
C VAL A 30 10.65 5.21 -14.28
N GLN A 31 9.91 6.26 -14.68
CA GLN A 31 8.45 6.22 -14.70
C GLN A 31 7.91 5.19 -15.70
N LEU A 32 8.51 5.08 -16.88
CA LEU A 32 8.15 4.05 -17.87
C LEU A 32 8.42 2.65 -17.32
N TRP A 33 9.52 2.44 -16.61
CA TRP A 33 9.80 1.19 -15.92
C TRP A 33 8.72 0.82 -14.93
N PHE A 34 8.30 1.77 -14.03
CA PHE A 34 7.20 1.53 -13.12
C PHE A 34 5.88 1.25 -13.84
N LEU A 35 5.58 1.96 -14.92
CA LEU A 35 4.39 1.72 -15.72
C LEU A 35 4.36 0.28 -16.27
N VAL A 36 5.47 -0.21 -16.82
CA VAL A 36 5.59 -1.60 -17.31
C VAL A 36 5.37 -2.59 -16.17
N GLN A 37 5.96 -2.33 -14.99
CA GLN A 37 5.76 -3.17 -13.82
C GLN A 37 4.30 -3.16 -13.34
N VAL A 38 3.66 -1.99 -13.30
CA VAL A 38 2.24 -1.85 -12.93
C VAL A 38 1.37 -2.64 -13.92
N MET A 39 1.60 -2.51 -15.22
CA MET A 39 0.87 -3.28 -16.24
C MET A 39 1.07 -4.79 -16.06
N TYR A 40 2.29 -5.24 -15.75
CA TYR A 40 2.56 -6.65 -15.43
C TYR A 40 1.71 -7.12 -14.24
N TRP A 41 1.68 -6.37 -13.13
CA TRP A 41 0.89 -6.68 -11.94
C TRP A 41 -0.63 -6.64 -12.21
N GLY A 42 -1.06 -5.89 -13.19
CA GLY A 42 -2.46 -5.86 -13.64
C GLY A 42 -2.95 -7.22 -14.13
N HIS A 43 -2.07 -8.04 -14.71
CA HIS A 43 -2.41 -9.31 -15.34
C HIS A 43 -1.81 -10.53 -14.64
N TYR A 44 -0.68 -10.38 -14.01
CA TYR A 44 0.07 -11.48 -13.41
C TYR A 44 0.19 -11.30 -11.90
N GLN A 45 0.62 -12.34 -11.24
CA GLN A 45 1.00 -12.37 -9.83
C GLN A 45 2.51 -12.60 -9.73
N SER A 46 3.15 -12.03 -8.71
CA SER A 46 4.55 -12.28 -8.40
C SER A 46 4.65 -13.06 -7.08
N PRO A 47 5.66 -13.93 -6.91
CA PRO A 47 5.86 -14.62 -5.64
C PRO A 47 6.24 -13.68 -4.49
N THR A 48 6.70 -12.47 -4.78
CA THR A 48 7.18 -11.48 -3.82
C THR A 48 6.84 -10.05 -4.23
N SER A 49 6.97 -9.11 -3.30
CA SER A 49 6.85 -7.66 -3.51
C SER A 49 8.00 -6.94 -2.82
N ALA A 50 8.26 -5.67 -3.19
CA ALA A 50 9.34 -4.89 -2.59
C ALA A 50 9.25 -4.83 -1.05
N PHE A 51 8.05 -4.74 -0.49
CA PHE A 51 7.86 -4.73 0.95
C PHE A 51 8.09 -6.11 1.58
N MET A 52 7.69 -7.21 0.89
CA MET A 52 7.97 -8.57 1.33
C MET A 52 9.48 -8.85 1.38
N ASP A 53 10.22 -8.46 0.35
CA ASP A 53 11.68 -8.66 0.29
C ASP A 53 12.39 -7.91 1.41
N GLN A 54 12.06 -6.64 1.65
CA GLN A 54 12.60 -5.87 2.77
C GLN A 54 12.25 -6.51 4.14
N ARG A 55 11.03 -7.04 4.26
CA ARG A 55 10.62 -7.73 5.49
C ARG A 55 11.42 -9.01 5.71
N LEU A 56 11.62 -9.79 4.65
CA LEU A 56 12.41 -11.01 4.71
C LEU A 56 13.86 -10.73 5.08
N GLU A 57 14.48 -9.71 4.49
CA GLU A 57 15.82 -9.27 4.84
C GLU A 57 15.92 -8.86 6.32
N ALA A 58 14.99 -8.04 6.81
CA ALA A 58 14.96 -7.65 8.21
C ALA A 58 14.75 -8.83 9.18
N LEU A 59 13.98 -9.84 8.79
CA LEU A 59 13.79 -11.06 9.58
C LEU A 59 15.05 -11.92 9.57
N ARG A 60 15.69 -12.09 8.40
CA ARG A 60 16.92 -12.89 8.26
C ARG A 60 18.13 -12.27 8.96
N ALA A 61 18.15 -10.97 9.10
CA ALA A 61 19.16 -10.30 9.93
C ALA A 61 19.11 -10.71 11.42
N ARG A 62 17.93 -11.15 11.89
CA ARG A 62 17.72 -11.65 13.27
C ARG A 62 17.76 -13.18 13.36
N ASN A 63 17.23 -13.85 12.34
CA ASN A 63 17.20 -15.30 12.23
C ASN A 63 17.45 -15.71 10.77
N PRO A 64 18.65 -16.20 10.42
CA PRO A 64 18.99 -16.57 9.03
C PRO A 64 18.05 -17.61 8.40
N LYS A 65 17.32 -18.40 9.20
CA LYS A 65 16.35 -19.39 8.73
C LYS A 65 14.93 -18.83 8.58
N ALA A 66 14.72 -17.51 8.78
CA ALA A 66 13.42 -16.90 8.66
C ALA A 66 12.89 -16.98 7.21
N PHE A 67 11.58 -17.19 7.10
CA PHE A 67 10.85 -17.21 5.84
C PHE A 67 9.52 -16.45 5.98
N LEU A 68 8.96 -16.03 4.87
CA LEU A 68 7.63 -15.41 4.84
C LEU A 68 6.55 -16.48 4.66
N ARG A 69 5.41 -16.25 5.30
CA ARG A 69 4.18 -17.00 5.05
C ARG A 69 3.35 -16.21 4.05
N HIS A 70 3.27 -16.71 2.83
CA HIS A 70 2.49 -16.10 1.75
C HIS A 70 1.86 -17.21 0.91
N GLN A 71 0.57 -17.05 0.63
CA GLN A 71 -0.15 -17.90 -0.29
C GLN A 71 -1.14 -17.06 -1.06
N TRP A 72 -0.94 -16.94 -2.36
CA TRP A 72 -1.86 -16.26 -3.26
C TRP A 72 -3.19 -17.01 -3.35
N ILE A 73 -4.30 -16.26 -3.34
CA ILE A 73 -5.63 -16.76 -3.66
C ILE A 73 -6.38 -15.76 -4.55
N PRO A 74 -7.19 -16.24 -5.52
CA PRO A 74 -7.99 -15.36 -6.37
C PRO A 74 -9.08 -14.65 -5.57
N TYR A 75 -9.50 -13.50 -6.07
CA TYR A 75 -10.48 -12.62 -5.45
C TYR A 75 -11.75 -13.33 -5.00
N GLU A 76 -12.26 -14.26 -5.82
CA GLU A 76 -13.48 -15.04 -5.56
C GLU A 76 -13.35 -15.95 -4.32
N ARG A 77 -12.16 -16.39 -4.03
CA ARG A 77 -11.87 -17.29 -2.89
C ARG A 77 -11.57 -16.54 -1.59
N ILE A 78 -11.57 -15.20 -1.60
CA ILE A 78 -11.49 -14.39 -0.40
C ILE A 78 -12.90 -14.13 0.11
N SER A 79 -13.13 -14.35 1.42
CA SER A 79 -14.43 -14.09 2.05
C SER A 79 -14.92 -12.67 1.74
N VAL A 80 -16.20 -12.54 1.41
CA VAL A 80 -16.88 -11.25 1.24
C VAL A 80 -16.79 -10.41 2.51
N HIS A 81 -16.78 -11.05 3.67
CA HIS A 81 -16.68 -10.38 4.97
C HIS A 81 -15.33 -9.69 5.15
N LEU A 82 -14.23 -10.34 4.78
CA LEU A 82 -12.90 -9.71 4.82
C LEU A 82 -12.79 -8.56 3.82
N LYS A 83 -13.25 -8.74 2.59
CA LYS A 83 -13.23 -7.69 1.55
C LYS A 83 -13.94 -6.42 2.03
N ARG A 84 -15.19 -6.56 2.51
CA ARG A 84 -15.98 -5.45 3.04
C ARG A 84 -15.33 -4.81 4.26
N ALA A 85 -14.86 -5.61 5.19
CA ALA A 85 -14.21 -5.12 6.41
C ALA A 85 -12.97 -4.28 6.09
N VAL A 86 -12.14 -4.72 5.14
CA VAL A 86 -10.92 -4.01 4.72
C VAL A 86 -11.26 -2.69 4.03
N VAL A 87 -12.20 -2.69 3.10
CA VAL A 87 -12.63 -1.46 2.42
C VAL A 87 -13.14 -0.44 3.45
N VAL A 88 -14.00 -0.84 4.35
CA VAL A 88 -14.55 0.07 5.38
C VAL A 88 -13.48 0.56 6.37
N ALA A 89 -12.52 -0.28 6.69
CA ALA A 89 -11.50 0.06 7.69
C ALA A 89 -10.39 0.97 7.15
N GLU A 90 -10.02 0.78 5.90
CA GLU A 90 -8.86 1.43 5.28
C GLU A 90 -9.23 2.52 4.26
N ASP A 91 -10.37 2.37 3.59
CA ASP A 91 -10.75 3.24 2.47
C ASP A 91 -12.26 3.14 2.16
N ALA A 92 -13.08 3.74 2.99
CA ALA A 92 -14.54 3.60 2.91
C ALA A 92 -15.15 4.13 1.59
N LYS A 93 -14.43 5.01 0.86
CA LYS A 93 -14.80 5.56 -0.43
C LYS A 93 -14.01 4.95 -1.59
N PHE A 94 -13.48 3.74 -1.43
CA PHE A 94 -12.61 3.09 -2.42
C PHE A 94 -13.16 3.07 -3.84
N LEU A 95 -14.47 2.94 -4.01
CA LEU A 95 -15.14 2.93 -5.31
C LEU A 95 -15.40 4.32 -5.89
N ASP A 96 -15.32 5.37 -5.06
CA ASP A 96 -15.78 6.73 -5.41
C ASP A 96 -14.63 7.65 -5.85
N HIS A 97 -13.37 7.20 -5.73
CA HIS A 97 -12.20 8.00 -6.09
C HIS A 97 -11.22 7.26 -6.99
N GLU A 98 -10.35 7.99 -7.67
CA GLU A 98 -9.28 7.49 -8.53
C GLU A 98 -7.91 7.59 -7.83
N GLY A 99 -7.74 6.80 -6.76
CA GLY A 99 -6.48 6.65 -6.02
C GLY A 99 -6.28 7.62 -4.85
N PHE A 100 -6.99 8.75 -4.81
CA PHE A 100 -6.84 9.76 -3.76
C PHE A 100 -8.21 10.20 -3.22
N ASP A 101 -8.45 9.99 -1.93
CA ASP A 101 -9.58 10.59 -1.23
C ASP A 101 -9.18 11.98 -0.71
N TRP A 102 -9.42 13.00 -1.54
CA TRP A 102 -9.07 14.38 -1.22
C TRP A 102 -9.81 14.91 0.02
N GLU A 103 -11.05 14.48 0.21
CA GLU A 103 -11.84 14.87 1.37
C GLU A 103 -11.25 14.29 2.67
N ALA A 104 -10.91 12.99 2.66
CA ALA A 104 -10.23 12.36 3.79
C ALA A 104 -8.86 13.00 4.08
N ILE A 105 -8.11 13.42 3.05
CA ILE A 105 -6.83 14.14 3.21
C ILE A 105 -7.05 15.46 3.96
N VAL A 106 -8.02 16.26 3.55
CA VAL A 106 -8.35 17.56 4.19
C VAL A 106 -8.81 17.34 5.63
N GLN A 107 -9.69 16.37 5.88
CA GLN A 107 -10.18 16.04 7.22
C GLN A 107 -9.06 15.53 8.13
N ALA A 108 -8.19 14.64 7.63
CA ALA A 108 -7.05 14.14 8.39
C ALA A 108 -6.08 15.26 8.76
N ARG A 109 -5.81 16.19 7.82
CA ARG A 109 -4.96 17.35 8.07
C ARG A 109 -5.54 18.25 9.16
N ALA A 110 -6.80 18.65 9.06
CA ALA A 110 -7.47 19.48 10.06
C ALA A 110 -7.45 18.82 11.45
N LYS A 111 -7.69 17.50 11.51
CA LYS A 111 -7.64 16.73 12.77
C LYS A 111 -6.23 16.66 13.36
N ASN A 112 -5.21 16.52 12.54
CA ASN A 112 -3.82 16.48 12.98
C ASN A 112 -3.36 17.85 13.49
N GLU A 113 -3.73 18.93 12.79
CA GLU A 113 -3.46 20.30 13.19
C GLU A 113 -4.12 20.63 14.55
N SER A 114 -5.42 20.25 14.72
CA SER A 114 -6.13 20.49 15.98
C SER A 114 -5.56 19.72 17.18
N ARG A 115 -4.87 18.61 16.93
CA ARG A 115 -4.25 17.77 17.97
C ARG A 115 -2.75 18.02 18.16
N GLY A 116 -2.13 18.88 17.36
CA GLY A 116 -0.69 19.16 17.38
C GLY A 116 0.20 17.93 17.08
N ARG A 117 -0.36 16.83 16.60
CA ARG A 117 0.34 15.59 16.27
C ARG A 117 -0.42 14.78 15.23
N VAL A 118 0.29 13.86 14.53
CA VAL A 118 -0.34 12.95 13.59
C VAL A 118 -1.17 11.89 14.33
N VAL A 119 -2.49 12.00 14.24
CA VAL A 119 -3.47 11.07 14.83
C VAL A 119 -4.37 10.42 13.78
N ALA A 120 -4.42 10.95 12.56
CA ALA A 120 -5.19 10.40 11.45
C ALA A 120 -4.33 10.33 10.20
N GLY A 121 -4.45 9.22 9.48
CA GLY A 121 -3.93 9.02 8.12
C GLY A 121 -5.09 9.09 7.12
N ALA A 122 -4.75 9.37 5.86
CA ALA A 122 -5.71 9.40 4.75
C ALA A 122 -5.13 8.69 3.52
N SER A 123 -4.34 7.64 3.73
CA SER A 123 -3.82 6.84 2.62
C SER A 123 -4.87 5.82 2.18
N THR A 124 -5.17 5.81 0.89
CA THR A 124 -6.11 4.88 0.25
C THR A 124 -5.52 3.48 0.09
N ILE A 125 -6.36 2.50 -0.24
CA ILE A 125 -5.93 1.13 -0.59
C ILE A 125 -4.94 1.17 -1.77
N SER A 126 -5.19 1.99 -2.79
CA SER A 126 -4.32 2.11 -3.96
C SER A 126 -2.95 2.69 -3.62
N GLN A 127 -2.87 3.69 -2.75
CA GLN A 127 -1.60 4.25 -2.24
C GLN A 127 -0.83 3.23 -1.41
N GLN A 128 -1.52 2.47 -0.55
CA GLN A 128 -0.91 1.41 0.23
C GLN A 128 -0.40 0.28 -0.66
N LEU A 129 -1.15 -0.07 -1.71
CA LEU A 129 -0.74 -1.07 -2.70
C LEU A 129 0.52 -0.61 -3.44
N ALA A 130 0.55 0.63 -3.96
CA ALA A 130 1.72 1.20 -4.63
C ALA A 130 2.98 1.07 -3.75
N LYS A 131 2.87 1.48 -2.49
CA LYS A 131 3.95 1.33 -1.52
C LYS A 131 4.38 -0.12 -1.33
N ASN A 132 3.44 -1.04 -1.13
CA ASN A 132 3.74 -2.44 -0.79
C ASN A 132 4.36 -3.20 -1.97
N LEU A 133 3.95 -2.91 -3.20
CA LEU A 133 4.47 -3.60 -4.37
C LEU A 133 5.83 -3.08 -4.83
N PHE A 134 6.07 -1.77 -4.77
CA PHE A 134 7.17 -1.14 -5.51
C PHE A 134 8.17 -0.37 -4.65
N LEU A 135 7.80 0.06 -3.43
CA LEU A 135 8.58 1.05 -2.71
C LEU A 135 9.17 0.53 -1.40
N SER A 136 10.17 1.26 -0.91
CA SER A 136 10.78 0.97 0.38
C SER A 136 9.90 1.44 1.54
N SER A 137 10.13 0.84 2.73
CA SER A 137 9.49 1.25 3.98
C SER A 137 10.03 2.59 4.55
N GLN A 138 11.12 3.12 4.00
CA GLN A 138 11.71 4.38 4.44
C GLN A 138 10.76 5.55 4.19
N ARG A 139 10.69 6.46 5.16
CA ARG A 139 9.85 7.66 5.06
C ARG A 139 10.65 8.82 4.48
N SER A 140 10.30 9.25 3.26
CA SER A 140 10.83 10.46 2.63
C SER A 140 9.76 11.13 1.76
N TRP A 141 9.90 12.43 1.53
CA TRP A 141 8.99 13.16 0.64
C TRP A 141 9.12 12.69 -0.82
N LEU A 142 10.34 12.37 -1.26
CA LEU A 142 10.57 11.83 -2.61
C LEU A 142 9.85 10.50 -2.81
N ARG A 143 9.97 9.58 -1.85
CA ARG A 143 9.21 8.32 -1.88
C ARG A 143 7.70 8.55 -1.89
N LYS A 144 7.19 9.56 -1.15
CA LYS A 144 5.76 9.87 -1.16
C LYS A 144 5.30 10.44 -2.49
N GLY A 145 6.13 11.23 -3.18
CA GLY A 145 5.89 11.67 -4.55
C GLY A 145 5.85 10.50 -5.53
N GLU A 146 6.80 9.57 -5.42
CA GLU A 146 6.84 8.36 -6.25
C GLU A 146 5.62 7.45 -5.99
N GLU A 147 5.23 7.28 -4.74
CA GLU A 147 4.00 6.57 -4.36
C GLU A 147 2.77 7.17 -5.06
N ALA A 148 2.68 8.50 -5.14
CA ALA A 148 1.56 9.16 -5.79
C ALA A 148 1.54 8.90 -7.31
N LEU A 149 2.69 8.95 -7.98
CA LEU A 149 2.78 8.65 -9.42
C LEU A 149 2.41 7.19 -9.71
N ILE A 150 2.93 6.25 -8.94
CA ILE A 150 2.59 4.83 -9.09
C ILE A 150 1.11 4.58 -8.78
N THR A 151 0.54 5.25 -7.77
CA THR A 151 -0.90 5.16 -7.47
C THR A 151 -1.75 5.58 -8.65
N TRP A 152 -1.40 6.69 -9.30
CA TRP A 152 -2.09 7.13 -10.51
C TRP A 152 -1.97 6.11 -11.66
N MET A 153 -0.78 5.50 -11.86
CA MET A 153 -0.59 4.45 -12.85
C MET A 153 -1.46 3.21 -12.55
N ILE A 154 -1.54 2.79 -11.29
CA ILE A 154 -2.37 1.66 -10.83
C ILE A 154 -3.84 1.93 -11.16
N GLU A 155 -4.38 3.08 -10.79
CA GLU A 155 -5.78 3.42 -11.04
C GLU A 155 -6.10 3.59 -12.53
N ALA A 156 -5.15 4.10 -13.32
CA ALA A 156 -5.32 4.26 -14.76
C ALA A 156 -5.30 2.92 -15.53
N THR A 157 -4.71 1.86 -14.97
CA THR A 157 -4.47 0.60 -15.70
C THR A 157 -5.14 -0.63 -15.11
N MET A 158 -5.61 -0.56 -13.86
CA MET A 158 -6.22 -1.69 -13.17
C MET A 158 -7.66 -1.39 -12.75
N SER A 159 -8.53 -2.40 -12.78
CA SER A 159 -9.86 -2.30 -12.17
C SER A 159 -9.77 -2.26 -10.64
N LYS A 160 -10.73 -1.63 -9.97
CA LYS A 160 -10.86 -1.62 -8.50
C LYS A 160 -10.82 -3.03 -7.90
N ARG A 161 -11.44 -3.99 -8.58
CA ARG A 161 -11.41 -5.40 -8.20
C ARG A 161 -9.97 -5.94 -8.18
N ARG A 162 -9.16 -5.65 -9.22
CA ARG A 162 -7.77 -6.10 -9.27
C ARG A 162 -6.91 -5.43 -8.22
N ILE A 163 -7.11 -4.15 -7.98
CA ILE A 163 -6.42 -3.39 -6.93
C ILE A 163 -6.70 -4.02 -5.56
N LEU A 164 -7.96 -4.29 -5.23
CA LEU A 164 -8.33 -4.90 -3.95
C LEU A 164 -7.82 -6.35 -3.85
N GLU A 165 -7.86 -7.13 -4.93
CA GLU A 165 -7.28 -8.47 -4.97
C GLU A 165 -5.79 -8.47 -4.64
N LEU A 166 -5.02 -7.61 -5.30
CA LEU A 166 -3.60 -7.45 -5.03
C LEU A 166 -3.36 -6.98 -3.60
N TYR A 167 -4.09 -5.97 -3.13
CA TYR A 167 -3.95 -5.47 -1.77
C TYR A 167 -4.13 -6.57 -0.74
N LEU A 168 -5.21 -7.34 -0.84
CA LEU A 168 -5.53 -8.43 0.08
C LEU A 168 -4.50 -9.56 0.05
N ASN A 169 -3.79 -9.74 -1.07
CA ASN A 169 -2.76 -10.77 -1.19
C ASN A 169 -1.36 -10.29 -0.77
N TYR A 170 -1.07 -8.97 -0.78
CA TYR A 170 0.28 -8.46 -0.48
C TYR A 170 0.37 -7.57 0.77
N ALA A 171 -0.74 -7.33 1.47
CA ALA A 171 -0.69 -6.67 2.78
C ALA A 171 -0.06 -7.57 3.85
N GLU A 172 0.69 -6.98 4.78
CA GLU A 172 1.23 -7.68 5.96
C GLU A 172 0.15 -7.75 7.05
N TRP A 173 -0.11 -8.95 7.58
CA TRP A 173 -1.12 -9.25 8.59
C TRP A 173 -0.54 -9.76 9.91
N GLY A 174 0.76 -9.88 10.00
CA GLY A 174 1.56 -10.34 11.14
C GLY A 174 3.03 -10.28 10.79
N GLU A 175 3.93 -10.61 11.69
CA GLU A 175 5.35 -10.59 11.39
C GLU A 175 5.71 -11.66 10.34
N GLY A 176 5.98 -11.22 9.10
CA GLY A 176 6.26 -12.12 7.98
C GLY A 176 5.05 -12.90 7.47
N VAL A 177 3.83 -12.48 7.82
CA VAL A 177 2.56 -13.06 7.35
C VAL A 177 1.95 -12.13 6.31
N PHE A 178 1.91 -12.56 5.06
CA PHE A 178 1.44 -11.78 3.92
C PHE A 178 0.27 -12.45 3.23
N GLY A 179 -0.75 -11.65 2.92
CA GLY A 179 -1.94 -12.10 2.19
C GLY A 179 -3.02 -12.72 3.07
N ALA A 180 -4.25 -12.63 2.56
CA ALA A 180 -5.47 -13.03 3.26
C ALA A 180 -5.49 -14.51 3.67
N GLU A 181 -4.99 -15.41 2.81
CA GLU A 181 -4.98 -16.84 3.11
C GLU A 181 -3.99 -17.17 4.24
N ALA A 182 -2.78 -16.61 4.16
CA ALA A 182 -1.79 -16.81 5.22
C ALA A 182 -2.27 -16.19 6.55
N ALA A 183 -2.94 -15.03 6.49
CA ALA A 183 -3.53 -14.38 7.66
C ALA A 183 -4.63 -15.21 8.32
N ALA A 184 -5.59 -15.73 7.52
CA ALA A 184 -6.68 -16.56 8.01
C ALA A 184 -6.17 -17.83 8.69
N ARG A 185 -5.19 -18.50 8.07
CA ARG A 185 -4.54 -19.69 8.66
C ARG A 185 -3.74 -19.36 9.92
N HIS A 186 -3.00 -18.26 9.91
CA HIS A 186 -2.14 -17.86 11.02
C HIS A 186 -2.93 -17.48 12.27
N HIS A 187 -3.98 -16.67 12.10
CA HIS A 187 -4.74 -16.14 13.24
C HIS A 187 -5.90 -17.03 13.69
N PHE A 188 -6.52 -17.78 12.77
CA PHE A 188 -7.75 -18.53 13.05
C PHE A 188 -7.71 -20.00 12.65
N GLY A 189 -6.66 -20.47 11.96
CA GLY A 189 -6.57 -21.87 11.51
C GLY A 189 -7.55 -22.23 10.38
N VAL A 190 -8.17 -21.24 9.72
CA VAL A 190 -9.17 -21.44 8.66
C VAL A 190 -8.66 -20.96 7.30
N GLN A 191 -9.36 -21.30 6.23
CA GLN A 191 -9.12 -20.73 4.91
C GLN A 191 -9.70 -19.30 4.84
N ALA A 192 -9.13 -18.44 3.99
CA ALA A 192 -9.64 -17.08 3.81
C ALA A 192 -11.08 -17.03 3.28
N SER A 193 -11.53 -18.05 2.57
CA SER A 193 -12.93 -18.20 2.09
C SER A 193 -13.92 -18.47 3.23
N ALA A 194 -13.45 -19.04 4.35
CA ALA A 194 -14.26 -19.44 5.50
C ALA A 194 -14.26 -18.41 6.65
N LEU A 195 -13.63 -17.25 6.45
CA LEU A 195 -13.62 -16.18 7.47
C LEU A 195 -15.05 -15.70 7.75
N THR A 196 -15.40 -15.67 9.05
CA THR A 196 -16.66 -15.08 9.53
C THR A 196 -16.62 -13.55 9.45
N PRO A 197 -17.77 -12.84 9.61
CA PRO A 197 -17.79 -11.38 9.71
C PRO A 197 -16.86 -10.86 10.81
N GLU A 198 -16.85 -11.46 11.99
CA GLU A 198 -16.05 -11.07 13.15
C GLU A 198 -14.55 -11.27 12.89
N GLN A 199 -14.18 -12.40 12.29
CA GLN A 199 -12.80 -12.68 11.92
C GLN A 199 -12.30 -11.73 10.84
N GLY A 200 -13.12 -11.44 9.82
CA GLY A 200 -12.80 -10.45 8.79
C GLY A 200 -12.62 -9.04 9.36
N ALA A 201 -13.53 -8.63 10.25
CA ALA A 201 -13.45 -7.33 10.93
C ALA A 201 -12.21 -7.24 11.85
N TRP A 202 -11.86 -8.31 12.54
CA TRP A 202 -10.67 -8.36 13.39
C TRP A 202 -9.40 -8.22 12.56
N LEU A 203 -9.27 -8.97 11.46
CA LEU A 203 -8.14 -8.80 10.53
C LEU A 203 -8.04 -7.35 10.02
N ALA A 204 -9.13 -6.78 9.56
CA ALA A 204 -9.14 -5.39 9.11
C ALA A 204 -8.76 -4.39 10.24
N ALA A 205 -9.18 -4.66 11.48
CA ALA A 205 -8.86 -3.83 12.63
C ALA A 205 -7.36 -3.80 12.96
N ILE A 206 -6.63 -4.89 12.73
CA ILE A 206 -5.20 -4.98 13.05
C ILE A 206 -4.28 -4.44 11.94
N LEU A 207 -4.77 -4.27 10.70
CA LEU A 207 -3.97 -3.86 9.52
C LEU A 207 -3.04 -2.66 9.74
N PRO A 208 -3.42 -1.60 10.47
CA PRO A 208 -2.52 -0.47 10.70
C PRO A 208 -1.28 -0.81 11.53
N SER A 209 -1.32 -1.89 12.30
CA SER A 209 -0.22 -2.31 13.17
C SER A 209 -0.23 -3.84 13.40
N PRO A 210 -0.16 -4.68 12.36
CA PRO A 210 -0.46 -6.11 12.45
C PRO A 210 0.49 -6.84 13.40
N ARG A 211 1.78 -6.49 13.41
CA ARG A 211 2.79 -7.09 14.30
C ARG A 211 2.55 -6.84 15.79
N ARG A 212 1.86 -5.75 16.14
CA ARG A 212 1.51 -5.43 17.54
C ARG A 212 0.48 -6.41 18.11
N TYR A 213 -0.39 -6.93 17.25
CA TYR A 213 -1.53 -7.78 17.64
C TYR A 213 -1.33 -9.25 17.27
N GLU A 214 -0.14 -9.64 16.82
CA GLU A 214 0.19 -10.98 16.31
C GLU A 214 -0.06 -12.10 17.32
N ARG A 215 -0.04 -11.80 18.62
CA ARG A 215 -0.23 -12.80 19.70
C ARG A 215 -1.66 -12.87 20.23
N GLY A 216 -2.64 -12.50 19.42
CA GLY A 216 -4.06 -12.54 19.81
C GLY A 216 -4.43 -11.60 20.95
N ARG A 217 -3.63 -10.59 21.22
CA ARG A 217 -3.93 -9.57 22.24
C ARG A 217 -5.05 -8.68 21.74
N THR A 218 -6.27 -9.13 22.00
CA THR A 218 -7.43 -8.27 21.85
C THR A 218 -7.41 -7.25 22.98
N THR A 219 -7.44 -5.97 22.65
CA THR A 219 -7.54 -4.88 23.62
C THR A 219 -8.92 -4.24 23.45
N ALA A 220 -9.43 -3.54 24.47
CA ALA A 220 -10.67 -2.79 24.36
C ALA A 220 -10.71 -1.85 23.16
N TYR A 221 -9.54 -1.31 22.74
CA TYR A 221 -9.41 -0.51 21.54
C TYR A 221 -9.71 -1.33 20.26
N ILE A 222 -9.16 -2.55 20.15
CA ILE A 222 -9.41 -3.43 18.98
C ILE A 222 -10.85 -3.89 18.97
N GLU A 223 -11.43 -4.24 20.12
CA GLU A 223 -12.85 -4.62 20.23
C GLU A 223 -13.77 -3.50 19.73
N GLY A 224 -13.56 -2.28 20.21
CA GLY A 224 -14.33 -1.12 19.75
C GLY A 224 -14.17 -0.88 18.23
N ARG A 225 -12.95 -1.08 17.70
CA ARG A 225 -12.68 -0.96 16.26
C ARG A 225 -13.38 -2.06 15.45
N VAL A 226 -13.33 -3.31 15.92
CA VAL A 226 -14.03 -4.46 15.32
C VAL A 226 -15.53 -4.20 15.23
N ASN A 227 -16.16 -3.77 16.34
CA ASN A 227 -17.58 -3.46 16.36
C ASN A 227 -17.96 -2.35 15.37
N THR A 228 -17.13 -1.32 15.26
CA THR A 228 -17.32 -0.23 14.29
C THR A 228 -17.22 -0.74 12.84
N ILE A 229 -16.23 -1.61 12.55
CA ILE A 229 -16.04 -2.19 11.22
C ILE A 229 -17.22 -3.12 10.88
N LEU A 230 -17.65 -3.99 11.80
CA LEU A 230 -18.80 -4.88 11.60
C LEU A 230 -20.05 -4.11 11.22
N PHE A 231 -20.37 -3.07 11.98
CA PHE A 231 -21.55 -2.24 11.72
C PHE A 231 -21.51 -1.62 10.31
N ARG A 232 -20.37 -1.07 9.91
CA ARG A 232 -20.21 -0.41 8.61
C ARG A 232 -20.08 -1.40 7.44
N ALA A 233 -19.47 -2.56 7.67
CA ALA A 233 -19.23 -3.56 6.63
C ALA A 233 -20.53 -4.20 6.11
N ALA A 234 -21.61 -4.17 6.90
CA ALA A 234 -22.91 -4.73 6.50
C ALA A 234 -23.45 -4.07 5.22
N SER A 235 -23.25 -2.76 5.05
CA SER A 235 -23.71 -1.97 3.89
C SER A 235 -22.61 -1.62 2.90
N ALA A 236 -21.37 -2.07 3.13
CA ALA A 236 -20.24 -1.71 2.29
C ALA A 236 -20.33 -2.34 0.90
N GLN A 237 -20.12 -1.51 -0.13
CA GLN A 237 -19.98 -1.97 -1.51
C GLN A 237 -18.51 -2.37 -1.78
N ILE A 238 -18.34 -3.39 -2.58
CA ILE A 238 -17.02 -3.88 -3.03
C ILE A 238 -17.08 -4.15 -4.54
N PRO A 239 -15.94 -4.06 -5.23
CA PRO A 239 -15.91 -4.30 -6.68
C PRO A 239 -16.12 -5.76 -7.05
#